data_5ae41f7472a534b94e211daa739bcf5e
#
_entry.id   5ae41f7472a534b94e211daa739bcf5e
#
_cell.length_a   1.000
_cell.length_b   1.000
_cell.length_c   1.000
_cell.angle_alpha   90.00
_cell.angle_beta   90.00
_cell.angle_gamma   90.00
#
_symmetry.space_group_name_H-M   'P 1'
#
loop_
_entity.id
_entity.type
_entity.pdbx_description
1 polymer ?
#
loop_
_entity_poly.entity_id
_entity_poly.type
_entity_poly.pdbx_seq_one_letter_code
_entity_poly.pdbx_strand_id
1 'polypeptide(L)'
;MILSGFFFKLTLVMAIVKPFKAVRPSRDKVALVSSKSYEAYTPAELGAKLDFNPFTFLHIINPGYKHPQEISSEHRFQMVHDSYKEFKENGIFIKEDSPSFYVYESSDSLNSFCGIIAATAVDDYTNGHIKKHEGTIKKREQLFETYLKATGFNAEPVLLMYEDDVAFDNLLHTIKRERPEYEFSTTDKRLHRLWLVQDSENIKKITSFFNKKDALYIADGHHRSASSALLKKDLQAENTEHKGTENYNYFMSYLIPESNLKISEFNRFIKDLNGYTDEEFFSILETSFIIKNHGSLFKTPNKKHEFSMYLNGEFFTLQLKNDVYNYSDALSKLDTEILYRTILQPILGIKDLQNNNRIGYTNNKLDMLSLKSNVDNGTFKVGFGMLPITIEEMKEIADAKLIMPPKTSYIEPKLRSGLTMYEF
;
A
#
# COMPACT_ATOMS: atom_id res chain seq x y z
N MET A 1 -59.52 0.85 5.45
CA MET A 1 -58.37 1.74 5.26
C MET A 1 -57.10 0.90 5.51
N ILE A 2 -56.59 0.31 4.42
CA ILE A 2 -55.46 -0.66 4.48
C ILE A 2 -54.20 0.13 4.25
N LEU A 3 -53.35 0.25 5.30
CA LEU A 3 -52.02 0.82 5.22
C LEU A 3 -51.09 -0.22 4.56
N SER A 4 -50.78 -0.04 3.29
CA SER A 4 -49.74 -0.77 2.61
C SER A 4 -48.39 -0.22 3.08
N GLY A 5 -47.73 -0.96 3.99
CA GLY A 5 -46.36 -0.69 4.37
C GLY A 5 -45.43 -0.94 3.19
N PHE A 6 -44.87 0.11 2.61
CA PHE A 6 -43.73 0.01 1.71
C PHE A 6 -42.49 -0.44 2.53
N PHE A 7 -42.19 -1.73 2.50
CA PHE A 7 -40.90 -2.22 2.89
C PHE A 7 -39.89 -1.78 1.82
N PHE A 8 -39.16 -0.68 2.07
CA PHE A 8 -37.92 -0.43 1.36
C PHE A 8 -36.98 -1.59 1.70
N LYS A 9 -36.84 -2.54 0.77
CA LYS A 9 -35.74 -3.48 0.78
C LYS A 9 -34.46 -2.63 0.62
N LEU A 10 -33.77 -2.33 1.73
CA LEU A 10 -32.39 -1.88 1.66
C LEU A 10 -31.64 -2.99 0.92
N THR A 11 -31.41 -2.81 -0.36
CA THR A 11 -30.45 -3.62 -1.09
C THR A 11 -29.10 -3.23 -0.50
N LEU A 12 -28.55 -4.07 0.39
CA LEU A 12 -27.16 -3.94 0.77
C LEU A 12 -26.35 -4.00 -0.55
N VAL A 13 -25.85 -2.86 -0.97
CA VAL A 13 -24.94 -2.78 -2.10
C VAL A 13 -23.60 -3.25 -1.57
N MET A 14 -23.15 -4.41 -2.00
CA MET A 14 -21.91 -5.06 -1.57
C MET A 14 -20.80 -4.75 -2.57
N ALA A 15 -19.56 -4.88 -2.17
CA ALA A 15 -18.42 -4.55 -3.01
C ALA A 15 -18.43 -5.33 -4.34
N ILE A 16 -18.41 -4.60 -5.45
CA ILE A 16 -18.45 -5.17 -6.81
C ILE A 16 -17.03 -5.45 -7.29
N VAL A 17 -16.71 -6.73 -7.41
CA VAL A 17 -15.44 -7.24 -7.93
C VAL A 17 -15.71 -8.09 -9.16
N LYS A 18 -15.09 -7.74 -10.30
CA LYS A 18 -15.32 -8.44 -11.55
C LYS A 18 -14.04 -8.84 -12.29
N PRO A 19 -14.09 -9.86 -13.16
CA PRO A 19 -13.00 -10.19 -14.05
C PRO A 19 -12.80 -9.08 -15.10
N PHE A 20 -11.61 -8.99 -15.67
CA PHE A 20 -11.29 -8.02 -16.72
C PHE A 20 -10.31 -8.59 -17.75
N LYS A 21 -10.22 -7.95 -18.91
CA LYS A 21 -9.26 -8.28 -19.96
C LYS A 21 -7.96 -7.54 -19.69
N ALA A 22 -7.00 -8.20 -19.01
CA ALA A 22 -5.71 -7.57 -18.76
C ALA A 22 -4.87 -7.45 -20.03
N VAL A 23 -4.09 -6.39 -20.09
CA VAL A 23 -2.88 -6.36 -20.90
C VAL A 23 -1.74 -6.85 -20.00
N ARG A 24 -0.93 -7.76 -20.47
CA ARG A 24 0.13 -8.42 -19.71
C ARG A 24 1.32 -8.80 -20.56
N PRO A 25 2.52 -9.02 -20.00
CA PRO A 25 3.67 -9.47 -20.77
C PRO A 25 3.42 -10.82 -21.47
N SER A 26 4.06 -11.03 -22.60
CA SER A 26 4.17 -12.37 -23.16
C SER A 26 4.95 -13.28 -22.19
N ARG A 27 4.68 -14.59 -22.25
CA ARG A 27 5.22 -15.56 -21.28
C ARG A 27 6.75 -15.55 -21.21
N ASP A 28 7.42 -15.35 -22.32
CA ASP A 28 8.89 -15.29 -22.42
C ASP A 28 9.48 -13.94 -21.94
N LYS A 29 8.65 -12.89 -21.77
CA LYS A 29 9.11 -11.56 -21.37
C LYS A 29 8.76 -11.19 -19.92
N VAL A 30 7.85 -11.92 -19.25
CA VAL A 30 7.33 -11.52 -17.94
C VAL A 30 8.42 -11.25 -16.88
N ALA A 31 9.45 -12.09 -16.82
CA ALA A 31 10.56 -11.92 -15.88
C ALA A 31 11.41 -10.67 -16.17
N LEU A 32 11.50 -10.26 -17.43
CA LEU A 32 12.23 -9.07 -17.88
C LEU A 32 11.39 -7.80 -17.69
N VAL A 33 10.10 -7.87 -17.97
CA VAL A 33 9.18 -6.73 -17.90
C VAL A 33 8.89 -6.34 -16.46
N SER A 34 8.52 -7.31 -15.62
CA SER A 34 8.03 -7.07 -14.27
C SER A 34 9.08 -6.39 -13.37
N SER A 35 8.73 -5.24 -12.79
CA SER A 35 9.62 -4.46 -11.93
C SER A 35 8.99 -4.20 -10.54
N LYS A 36 9.79 -3.82 -9.54
CA LYS A 36 9.27 -3.15 -8.34
C LYS A 36 8.75 -1.76 -8.73
N SER A 37 7.98 -1.11 -7.87
CA SER A 37 7.72 0.32 -8.03
C SER A 37 9.05 1.08 -8.16
N TYR A 38 9.10 2.11 -9.01
CA TYR A 38 10.35 2.84 -9.27
C TYR A 38 10.95 3.48 -8.00
N GLU A 39 10.11 3.84 -7.04
CA GLU A 39 10.52 4.39 -5.74
C GLU A 39 11.28 3.38 -4.85
N ALA A 40 11.20 2.08 -5.17
CA ALA A 40 11.88 1.02 -4.43
C ALA A 40 13.32 0.75 -4.91
N TYR A 41 13.83 1.54 -5.86
CA TYR A 41 15.18 1.45 -6.37
C TYR A 41 16.04 2.64 -5.93
N THR A 42 17.30 2.39 -5.63
CA THR A 42 18.29 3.47 -5.57
C THR A 42 18.52 4.03 -6.98
N PRO A 43 19.00 5.29 -7.12
CA PRO A 43 19.33 5.85 -8.45
C PRO A 43 20.28 4.97 -9.27
N ALA A 44 21.27 4.35 -8.63
CA ALA A 44 22.22 3.46 -9.31
C ALA A 44 21.57 2.15 -9.79
N GLU A 45 20.70 1.54 -8.97
CA GLU A 45 19.95 0.34 -9.35
C GLU A 45 18.96 0.64 -10.48
N LEU A 46 18.24 1.77 -10.38
CA LEU A 46 17.31 2.22 -11.42
C LEU A 46 18.04 2.41 -12.76
N GLY A 47 19.16 3.12 -12.73
CA GLY A 47 20.01 3.32 -13.91
C GLY A 47 20.45 2.00 -14.53
N ALA A 48 21.01 1.09 -13.72
CA ALA A 48 21.43 -0.22 -14.21
C ALA A 48 20.27 -1.03 -14.83
N LYS A 49 19.07 -0.99 -14.21
CA LYS A 49 17.89 -1.66 -14.77
C LYS A 49 17.49 -1.12 -16.14
N LEU A 50 17.51 0.19 -16.30
CA LEU A 50 17.15 0.87 -17.54
C LEU A 50 18.23 0.67 -18.64
N ASP A 51 19.51 0.64 -18.28
CA ASP A 51 20.59 0.48 -19.24
C ASP A 51 20.75 -0.95 -19.76
N PHE A 52 20.53 -1.96 -18.90
CA PHE A 52 20.80 -3.35 -19.23
C PHE A 52 19.58 -4.20 -19.56
N ASN A 53 18.36 -3.70 -19.34
CA ASN A 53 17.13 -4.44 -19.66
C ASN A 53 16.17 -3.61 -20.51
N PRO A 54 16.16 -3.77 -21.85
CA PRO A 54 15.30 -2.98 -22.74
C PRO A 54 13.81 -3.31 -22.60
N PHE A 55 13.45 -4.40 -21.92
CA PHE A 55 12.06 -4.83 -21.73
C PHE A 55 11.47 -4.39 -20.40
N THR A 56 12.26 -3.83 -19.49
CA THR A 56 11.74 -3.47 -18.16
C THR A 56 10.60 -2.47 -18.24
N PHE A 57 9.55 -2.69 -17.46
CA PHE A 57 8.41 -1.76 -17.35
C PHE A 57 8.84 -0.35 -16.89
N LEU A 58 10.02 -0.24 -16.28
CA LEU A 58 10.60 1.03 -15.88
C LEU A 58 10.81 2.00 -17.05
N HIS A 59 11.02 1.49 -18.28
CA HIS A 59 11.10 2.34 -19.47
C HIS A 59 9.78 3.04 -19.77
N ILE A 60 8.65 2.40 -19.47
CA ILE A 60 7.32 2.96 -19.67
C ILE A 60 7.04 4.03 -18.60
N ILE A 61 7.22 3.70 -17.32
CA ILE A 61 6.84 4.60 -16.22
C ILE A 61 7.89 5.67 -15.91
N ASN A 62 9.11 5.56 -16.44
CA ASN A 62 10.18 6.55 -16.31
C ASN A 62 10.73 6.99 -17.68
N PRO A 63 9.87 7.51 -18.56
CA PRO A 63 10.29 8.01 -19.85
C PRO A 63 11.20 9.20 -19.65
N GLY A 64 12.18 9.36 -20.55
CA GLY A 64 13.12 10.48 -20.47
C GLY A 64 14.32 10.22 -19.54
N TYR A 65 14.49 9.03 -18.99
CA TYR A 65 15.71 8.66 -18.23
C TYR A 65 17.01 9.01 -18.99
N LYS A 66 17.01 8.86 -20.32
CA LYS A 66 18.15 9.22 -21.20
C LYS A 66 18.16 10.70 -21.61
N HIS A 67 17.16 11.47 -21.25
CA HIS A 67 17.01 12.87 -21.64
C HIS A 67 16.92 13.75 -20.39
N PRO A 68 18.04 14.31 -19.90
CA PRO A 68 18.08 15.09 -18.65
C PRO A 68 17.39 16.47 -18.75
N GLN A 69 16.73 16.78 -19.85
CA GLN A 69 15.97 18.04 -19.98
C GLN A 69 14.72 18.02 -19.13
N GLU A 70 14.34 19.18 -18.59
CA GLU A 70 13.07 19.36 -17.90
C GLU A 70 11.91 19.16 -18.88
N ILE A 71 11.18 18.05 -18.66
CA ILE A 71 10.01 17.68 -19.45
C ILE A 71 8.77 18.03 -18.63
N SER A 72 7.77 18.70 -19.23
CA SER A 72 6.50 18.97 -18.56
C SER A 72 5.80 17.65 -18.18
N SER A 73 4.94 17.70 -17.16
CA SER A 73 4.19 16.51 -16.72
C SER A 73 3.34 15.93 -17.86
N GLU A 74 2.68 16.79 -18.65
CA GLU A 74 1.84 16.37 -19.77
C GLU A 74 2.65 15.65 -20.84
N HIS A 75 3.79 16.21 -21.22
CA HIS A 75 4.66 15.56 -22.21
C HIS A 75 5.20 14.23 -21.69
N ARG A 76 5.56 14.16 -20.41
CA ARG A 76 6.01 12.91 -19.77
C ARG A 76 4.91 11.85 -19.79
N PHE A 77 3.66 12.22 -19.50
CA PHE A 77 2.53 11.28 -19.51
C PHE A 77 2.21 10.78 -20.92
N GLN A 78 2.36 11.65 -21.93
CA GLN A 78 2.25 11.24 -23.32
C GLN A 78 3.36 10.23 -23.70
N MET A 79 4.59 10.46 -23.28
CA MET A 79 5.70 9.50 -23.49
C MET A 79 5.42 8.15 -22.83
N VAL A 80 4.78 8.12 -21.64
CA VAL A 80 4.34 6.86 -20.99
C VAL A 80 3.34 6.14 -21.88
N HIS A 81 2.33 6.85 -22.37
CA HIS A 81 1.32 6.29 -23.28
C HIS A 81 1.96 5.71 -24.55
N ASP A 82 2.85 6.46 -25.20
CA ASP A 82 3.50 6.06 -26.46
C ASP A 82 4.40 4.84 -26.24
N SER A 83 5.20 4.82 -25.18
CA SER A 83 6.03 3.67 -24.82
C SER A 83 5.20 2.42 -24.50
N TYR A 84 4.07 2.59 -23.81
CA TYR A 84 3.14 1.48 -23.56
C TYR A 84 2.54 0.93 -24.85
N LYS A 85 2.16 1.80 -25.78
CA LYS A 85 1.66 1.43 -27.12
C LYS A 85 2.72 0.68 -27.91
N GLU A 86 3.96 1.18 -27.92
CA GLU A 86 5.10 0.53 -28.58
C GLU A 86 5.34 -0.90 -28.07
N PHE A 87 5.28 -1.11 -26.74
CA PHE A 87 5.42 -2.45 -26.16
C PHE A 87 4.30 -3.40 -26.61
N LYS A 88 3.08 -2.91 -26.81
CA LYS A 88 1.98 -3.70 -27.39
C LYS A 88 2.21 -4.03 -28.87
N GLU A 89 2.60 -3.05 -29.66
CA GLU A 89 2.87 -3.22 -31.12
C GLU A 89 4.03 -4.17 -31.37
N ASN A 90 5.03 -4.18 -30.50
CA ASN A 90 6.17 -5.09 -30.57
C ASN A 90 5.89 -6.49 -29.97
N GLY A 91 4.65 -6.78 -29.55
CA GLY A 91 4.26 -8.08 -28.99
C GLY A 91 4.88 -8.40 -27.63
N ILE A 92 5.49 -7.42 -26.95
CA ILE A 92 5.98 -7.56 -25.58
C ILE A 92 4.79 -7.71 -24.63
N PHE A 93 3.73 -6.95 -24.88
CA PHE A 93 2.43 -7.08 -24.21
C PHE A 93 1.41 -7.75 -25.12
N ILE A 94 0.59 -8.59 -24.51
CA ILE A 94 -0.59 -9.22 -25.11
C ILE A 94 -1.83 -8.80 -24.31
N LYS A 95 -2.96 -8.65 -24.99
CA LYS A 95 -4.27 -8.38 -24.37
C LYS A 95 -5.08 -9.66 -24.33
N GLU A 96 -5.69 -9.95 -23.20
CA GLU A 96 -6.57 -11.10 -23.05
C GLU A 96 -7.84 -10.96 -23.91
N ASP A 97 -8.25 -12.07 -24.55
CA ASP A 97 -9.45 -12.12 -25.38
C ASP A 97 -10.73 -12.15 -24.54
N SER A 98 -10.64 -12.72 -23.33
CA SER A 98 -11.79 -12.91 -22.42
C SER A 98 -11.52 -12.29 -21.05
N PRO A 99 -12.55 -11.74 -20.38
CA PRO A 99 -12.42 -11.28 -19.01
C PRO A 99 -12.04 -12.43 -18.08
N SER A 100 -11.01 -12.23 -17.25
CA SER A 100 -10.44 -13.22 -16.36
C SER A 100 -10.21 -12.64 -14.97
N PHE A 101 -10.26 -13.47 -13.94
CA PHE A 101 -9.57 -13.19 -12.69
C PHE A 101 -8.16 -13.74 -12.77
N TYR A 102 -7.25 -13.14 -12.00
CA TYR A 102 -5.85 -13.55 -11.99
C TYR A 102 -5.47 -13.89 -10.56
N VAL A 103 -5.30 -15.18 -10.25
CA VAL A 103 -4.73 -15.58 -8.96
C VAL A 103 -3.24 -15.30 -9.03
N TYR A 104 -2.74 -14.53 -8.09
CA TYR A 104 -1.32 -14.16 -8.05
C TYR A 104 -0.72 -14.52 -6.70
N GLU A 105 0.44 -15.18 -6.75
CA GLU A 105 1.20 -15.57 -5.58
C GLU A 105 2.63 -15.03 -5.67
N SER A 106 3.10 -14.47 -4.56
CA SER A 106 4.48 -14.03 -4.38
C SER A 106 5.04 -14.65 -3.10
N SER A 107 6.09 -15.47 -3.20
CA SER A 107 6.64 -16.18 -2.06
C SER A 107 8.16 -16.10 -1.97
N ASP A 108 8.67 -16.13 -0.76
CA ASP A 108 10.08 -16.31 -0.42
C ASP A 108 10.20 -17.45 0.63
N SER A 109 11.38 -17.66 1.20
CA SER A 109 11.61 -18.69 2.22
C SER A 109 10.83 -18.49 3.52
N LEU A 110 10.32 -17.31 3.78
CA LEU A 110 9.67 -16.91 5.04
C LEU A 110 8.19 -16.58 4.88
N ASN A 111 7.78 -16.07 3.72
CA ASN A 111 6.44 -15.53 3.51
C ASN A 111 5.87 -16.01 2.18
N SER A 112 4.57 -16.23 2.16
CA SER A 112 3.80 -16.47 0.94
C SER A 112 2.55 -15.58 0.98
N PHE A 113 2.35 -14.80 -0.08
CA PHE A 113 1.22 -13.90 -0.26
C PHE A 113 0.43 -14.37 -1.47
N CYS A 114 -0.84 -14.70 -1.28
CA CYS A 114 -1.70 -15.16 -2.37
C CYS A 114 -3.02 -14.40 -2.36
N GLY A 115 -3.46 -13.94 -3.51
CA GLY A 115 -4.72 -13.21 -3.68
C GLY A 115 -5.17 -13.17 -5.14
N ILE A 116 -6.17 -12.34 -5.41
CA ILE A 116 -6.78 -12.20 -6.73
C ILE A 116 -6.59 -10.78 -7.26
N ILE A 117 -6.08 -10.64 -8.49
CA ILE A 117 -6.11 -9.38 -9.21
C ILE A 117 -7.43 -9.32 -9.98
N ALA A 118 -8.15 -8.21 -9.80
CA ALA A 118 -9.50 -7.99 -10.32
C ALA A 118 -9.78 -6.51 -10.61
N ALA A 119 -10.89 -6.22 -11.26
CA ALA A 119 -11.45 -4.88 -11.39
C ALA A 119 -12.49 -4.66 -10.28
N THR A 120 -12.26 -3.64 -9.43
CA THR A 120 -13.14 -3.29 -8.31
C THR A 120 -13.83 -1.96 -8.57
N ALA A 121 -15.12 -1.86 -8.26
CA ALA A 121 -15.92 -0.68 -8.57
C ALA A 121 -15.43 0.56 -7.79
N VAL A 122 -15.29 1.67 -8.51
CA VAL A 122 -14.95 2.98 -7.93
C VAL A 122 -16.03 3.46 -6.97
N ASP A 123 -17.30 3.14 -7.24
CA ASP A 123 -18.42 3.54 -6.37
C ASP A 123 -18.32 2.95 -4.98
N ASP A 124 -17.76 1.76 -4.84
CA ASP A 124 -17.58 1.14 -3.52
C ASP A 124 -16.58 1.91 -2.65
N TYR A 125 -15.60 2.56 -3.27
CA TYR A 125 -14.70 3.49 -2.57
C TYR A 125 -15.44 4.77 -2.16
N THR A 126 -16.25 5.36 -3.04
CA THR A 126 -16.97 6.61 -2.75
C THR A 126 -18.10 6.42 -1.75
N ASN A 127 -18.77 5.27 -1.78
CA ASN A 127 -19.87 4.91 -0.89
C ASN A 127 -19.40 4.33 0.47
N GLY A 128 -18.11 4.04 0.61
CA GLY A 128 -17.52 3.56 1.86
C GLY A 128 -17.64 2.04 2.09
N HIS A 129 -17.98 1.25 1.07
CA HIS A 129 -17.84 -0.22 1.12
C HIS A 129 -16.36 -0.62 1.08
N ILE A 130 -15.52 0.15 0.39
CA ILE A 130 -14.08 0.08 0.50
C ILE A 130 -13.64 1.12 1.51
N LYS A 131 -13.20 0.66 2.68
CA LYS A 131 -12.85 1.49 3.83
C LYS A 131 -11.39 1.91 3.78
N LYS A 132 -11.12 3.12 4.22
CA LYS A 132 -9.79 3.74 4.21
C LYS A 132 -9.36 4.15 5.61
N HIS A 133 -8.06 4.13 5.85
CA HIS A 133 -7.44 4.52 7.13
C HIS A 133 -6.33 5.58 6.96
N GLU A 134 -6.00 5.96 5.72
CA GLU A 134 -5.02 7.02 5.44
C GLU A 134 -5.64 8.18 4.67
N GLY A 135 -5.17 9.38 4.98
CA GLY A 135 -5.52 10.60 4.24
C GLY A 135 -4.75 10.70 2.93
N THR A 136 -5.37 11.33 1.96
CA THR A 136 -4.77 11.57 0.65
C THR A 136 -4.52 13.07 0.42
N ILE A 137 -3.47 13.40 -0.33
CA ILE A 137 -3.08 14.78 -0.64
C ILE A 137 -3.74 15.18 -1.97
N LYS A 138 -4.67 16.14 -1.96
CA LYS A 138 -5.44 16.58 -3.13
C LYS A 138 -4.57 16.86 -4.37
N LYS A 139 -3.44 17.52 -4.20
CA LYS A 139 -2.52 17.81 -5.32
C LYS A 139 -1.97 16.52 -5.95
N ARG A 140 -1.69 15.48 -5.14
CA ARG A 140 -1.26 14.18 -5.65
C ARG A 140 -2.40 13.42 -6.32
N GLU A 141 -3.61 13.49 -5.77
CA GLU A 141 -4.79 12.87 -6.41
C GLU A 141 -5.01 13.42 -7.81
N GLN A 142 -4.99 14.75 -7.97
CA GLN A 142 -5.13 15.43 -9.25
C GLN A 142 -4.01 15.06 -10.22
N LEU A 143 -2.75 15.02 -9.76
CA LEU A 143 -1.63 14.63 -10.61
C LEU A 143 -1.78 13.19 -11.12
N PHE A 144 -2.18 12.26 -10.24
CA PHE A 144 -2.41 10.88 -10.63
C PHE A 144 -3.66 10.72 -11.50
N GLU A 145 -4.72 11.50 -11.28
CA GLU A 145 -5.87 11.54 -12.18
C GLU A 145 -5.44 11.94 -13.59
N THR A 146 -4.73 13.06 -13.73
CA THR A 146 -4.19 13.53 -15.02
C THR A 146 -3.28 12.49 -15.67
N TYR A 147 -2.44 11.81 -14.88
CA TYR A 147 -1.63 10.71 -15.34
C TYR A 147 -2.48 9.56 -15.89
N LEU A 148 -3.49 9.10 -15.15
CA LEU A 148 -4.36 8.02 -15.57
C LEU A 148 -5.14 8.38 -16.85
N LYS A 149 -5.65 9.62 -16.92
CA LYS A 149 -6.39 10.11 -18.09
C LYS A 149 -5.51 10.15 -19.34
N ALA A 150 -4.26 10.59 -19.21
CA ALA A 150 -3.31 10.67 -20.32
C ALA A 150 -2.81 9.29 -20.77
N THR A 151 -2.56 8.39 -19.82
CA THR A 151 -1.97 7.06 -20.12
C THR A 151 -3.02 6.03 -20.54
N GLY A 152 -4.23 6.08 -19.99
CA GLY A 152 -5.35 5.20 -20.33
C GLY A 152 -5.31 3.83 -19.64
N PHE A 153 -4.44 3.64 -18.62
CA PHE A 153 -4.34 2.36 -17.90
C PHE A 153 -3.91 2.47 -16.44
N ASN A 154 -4.29 1.47 -15.64
CA ASN A 154 -3.71 1.20 -14.33
C ASN A 154 -2.60 0.15 -14.45
N ALA A 155 -1.39 0.44 -13.98
CA ALA A 155 -0.25 -0.49 -13.99
C ALA A 155 0.04 -1.14 -12.63
N GLU A 156 -0.43 -0.54 -11.56
CA GLU A 156 -0.24 -1.01 -10.19
C GLU A 156 -1.59 -1.19 -9.50
N PRO A 157 -1.92 -2.39 -9.04
CA PRO A 157 -3.19 -2.62 -8.36
C PRO A 157 -3.22 -1.95 -6.98
N VAL A 158 -4.41 -1.55 -6.54
CA VAL A 158 -4.66 -1.20 -5.15
C VAL A 158 -4.67 -2.49 -4.33
N LEU A 159 -3.95 -2.53 -3.21
CA LEU A 159 -3.99 -3.66 -2.30
C LEU A 159 -5.21 -3.52 -1.39
N LEU A 160 -6.17 -4.44 -1.56
CA LEU A 160 -7.37 -4.55 -0.74
C LEU A 160 -7.30 -5.81 0.11
N MET A 161 -7.73 -5.73 1.35
CA MET A 161 -7.90 -6.92 2.19
C MET A 161 -9.37 -7.23 2.44
N TYR A 162 -9.65 -8.50 2.63
CA TYR A 162 -10.94 -9.04 3.03
C TYR A 162 -10.80 -10.03 4.17
N GLU A 163 -11.87 -10.22 4.93
CA GLU A 163 -11.92 -11.18 6.03
C GLU A 163 -11.75 -12.61 5.52
N ASP A 164 -10.94 -13.40 6.21
CA ASP A 164 -10.61 -14.78 5.86
C ASP A 164 -11.85 -15.65 5.68
N ASP A 165 -11.77 -16.59 4.72
CA ASP A 165 -12.85 -17.53 4.43
C ASP A 165 -12.25 -18.85 3.95
N VAL A 166 -12.46 -19.90 4.74
CA VAL A 166 -11.89 -21.23 4.47
C VAL A 166 -12.37 -21.83 3.15
N ALA A 167 -13.63 -21.60 2.76
CA ALA A 167 -14.15 -22.13 1.51
C ALA A 167 -13.53 -21.44 0.30
N PHE A 168 -13.29 -20.13 0.42
CA PHE A 168 -12.62 -19.35 -0.62
C PHE A 168 -11.13 -19.71 -0.72
N ASP A 169 -10.44 -19.90 0.39
CA ASP A 169 -9.04 -20.36 0.40
C ASP A 169 -8.91 -21.74 -0.27
N ASN A 170 -9.84 -22.66 -0.03
CA ASN A 170 -9.87 -23.96 -0.70
C ASN A 170 -10.10 -23.82 -2.22
N LEU A 171 -10.89 -22.85 -2.67
CA LEU A 171 -11.05 -22.54 -4.08
C LEU A 171 -9.72 -22.06 -4.69
N LEU A 172 -9.02 -21.12 -4.03
CA LEU A 172 -7.70 -20.66 -4.49
C LEU A 172 -6.68 -21.79 -4.51
N HIS A 173 -6.66 -22.66 -3.50
CA HIS A 173 -5.81 -23.84 -3.48
C HIS A 173 -6.12 -24.80 -4.64
N THR A 174 -7.38 -24.94 -5.03
CA THR A 174 -7.77 -25.79 -6.16
C THR A 174 -7.27 -25.19 -7.48
N ILE A 175 -7.45 -23.89 -7.69
CA ILE A 175 -6.95 -23.17 -8.88
C ILE A 175 -5.43 -23.30 -8.99
N LYS A 176 -4.70 -23.19 -7.88
CA LYS A 176 -3.23 -23.28 -7.85
C LYS A 176 -2.65 -24.68 -8.16
N ARG A 177 -3.47 -25.74 -8.22
CA ARG A 177 -3.03 -27.06 -8.68
C ARG A 177 -2.81 -27.12 -10.19
N GLU A 178 -3.44 -26.22 -10.92
CA GLU A 178 -3.24 -26.10 -12.35
C GLU A 178 -1.87 -25.47 -12.66
N ARG A 179 -1.42 -25.66 -13.90
CA ARG A 179 -0.18 -25.03 -14.37
C ARG A 179 -0.33 -23.51 -14.38
N PRO A 180 0.56 -22.75 -13.72
CA PRO A 180 0.49 -21.30 -13.78
C PRO A 180 0.80 -20.77 -15.20
N GLU A 181 0.18 -19.66 -15.55
CA GLU A 181 0.51 -18.89 -16.75
C GLU A 181 1.92 -18.31 -16.66
N TYR A 182 2.29 -17.81 -15.48
CA TYR A 182 3.64 -17.34 -15.17
C TYR A 182 4.19 -18.05 -13.96
N GLU A 183 5.48 -18.42 -14.07
CA GLU A 183 6.32 -18.80 -12.94
C GLU A 183 7.72 -18.25 -13.21
N PHE A 184 8.18 -17.33 -12.35
CA PHE A 184 9.51 -16.74 -12.46
C PHE A 184 10.05 -16.29 -11.12
N SER A 185 11.38 -16.29 -11.00
CA SER A 185 12.08 -15.78 -9.82
C SER A 185 12.71 -14.44 -10.07
N THR A 186 12.82 -13.63 -9.07
CA THR A 186 13.43 -12.30 -9.11
C THR A 186 14.75 -12.26 -8.34
N THR A 187 15.57 -11.22 -8.57
CA THR A 187 16.89 -11.06 -7.95
C THR A 187 16.83 -10.95 -6.41
N ASP A 188 15.70 -10.57 -5.85
CA ASP A 188 15.42 -10.56 -4.42
C ASP A 188 14.95 -11.93 -3.87
N LYS A 189 15.17 -12.99 -4.64
CA LYS A 189 14.85 -14.40 -4.30
C LYS A 189 13.36 -14.66 -4.04
N ARG A 190 12.48 -13.86 -4.64
CA ARG A 190 11.04 -14.12 -4.63
C ARG A 190 10.62 -14.92 -5.84
N LEU A 191 9.79 -15.93 -5.62
CA LEU A 191 9.09 -16.68 -6.65
C LEU A 191 7.71 -16.03 -6.87
N HIS A 192 7.41 -15.78 -8.13
CA HIS A 192 6.14 -15.19 -8.56
C HIS A 192 5.40 -16.17 -9.46
N ARG A 193 4.13 -16.40 -9.16
CA ARG A 193 3.24 -17.26 -9.94
C ARG A 193 1.94 -16.52 -10.23
N LEU A 194 1.40 -16.74 -11.43
CA LEU A 194 0.12 -16.18 -11.82
C LEU A 194 -0.71 -17.23 -12.57
N TRP A 195 -1.96 -17.39 -12.21
CA TRP A 195 -2.92 -18.27 -12.86
C TRP A 195 -4.06 -17.46 -13.44
N LEU A 196 -4.43 -17.75 -14.68
CA LEU A 196 -5.61 -17.17 -15.31
C LEU A 196 -6.84 -18.01 -14.94
N VAL A 197 -7.88 -17.33 -14.47
CA VAL A 197 -9.18 -17.95 -14.16
C VAL A 197 -10.18 -17.51 -15.21
N GLN A 198 -10.40 -18.37 -16.21
CA GLN A 198 -11.31 -18.14 -17.34
C GLN A 198 -12.54 -19.07 -17.30
N ASP A 199 -12.47 -20.12 -16.51
CA ASP A 199 -13.58 -21.02 -16.30
C ASP A 199 -14.78 -20.30 -15.67
N SER A 200 -15.95 -20.46 -16.30
CA SER A 200 -17.16 -19.74 -15.92
C SER A 200 -17.69 -20.10 -14.52
N GLU A 201 -17.42 -21.31 -14.04
CA GLU A 201 -17.85 -21.76 -12.72
C GLU A 201 -16.99 -21.08 -11.63
N ASN A 202 -15.67 -21.06 -11.81
CA ASN A 202 -14.76 -20.39 -10.88
C ASN A 202 -14.98 -18.87 -10.90
N ILE A 203 -15.21 -18.26 -12.06
CA ILE A 203 -15.57 -16.83 -12.16
C ILE A 203 -16.85 -16.54 -11.34
N LYS A 204 -17.90 -17.36 -11.48
CA LYS A 204 -19.14 -17.22 -10.69
C LYS A 204 -18.89 -17.37 -9.20
N LYS A 205 -18.09 -18.36 -8.77
CA LYS A 205 -17.75 -18.57 -7.35
C LYS A 205 -17.02 -17.36 -6.77
N ILE A 206 -15.99 -16.84 -7.46
CA ILE A 206 -15.23 -15.67 -7.03
C ILE A 206 -16.13 -14.42 -6.96
N THR A 207 -16.90 -14.14 -8.00
CA THR A 207 -17.81 -13.00 -8.01
C THR A 207 -18.85 -13.10 -6.89
N SER A 208 -19.45 -14.29 -6.70
CA SER A 208 -20.43 -14.53 -5.62
C SER A 208 -19.82 -14.38 -4.22
N PHE A 209 -18.55 -14.72 -4.06
CA PHE A 209 -17.83 -14.55 -2.79
C PHE A 209 -17.73 -13.07 -2.43
N PHE A 210 -17.19 -12.23 -3.32
CA PHE A 210 -17.04 -10.80 -3.04
C PHE A 210 -18.38 -10.06 -2.93
N ASN A 211 -19.38 -10.49 -3.68
CA ASN A 211 -20.74 -9.95 -3.55
C ASN A 211 -21.42 -10.25 -2.20
N LYS A 212 -20.80 -11.01 -1.31
CA LYS A 212 -21.29 -11.29 0.04
C LYS A 212 -20.47 -10.58 1.13
N LYS A 213 -19.40 -9.89 0.76
CA LYS A 213 -18.55 -9.18 1.72
C LYS A 213 -19.11 -7.79 2.01
N ASP A 214 -19.36 -7.51 3.27
CA ASP A 214 -19.92 -6.22 3.72
C ASP A 214 -18.94 -5.07 3.53
N ALA A 215 -17.65 -5.35 3.61
CA ALA A 215 -16.58 -4.36 3.43
C ALA A 215 -15.30 -4.97 2.88
N LEU A 216 -14.57 -4.15 2.15
CA LEU A 216 -13.15 -4.33 1.83
C LEU A 216 -12.36 -3.19 2.48
N TYR A 217 -11.09 -3.42 2.77
CA TYR A 217 -10.25 -2.41 3.40
C TYR A 217 -9.03 -2.14 2.52
N ILE A 218 -8.70 -0.87 2.29
CA ILE A 218 -7.48 -0.52 1.57
C ILE A 218 -6.30 -0.80 2.51
N ALA A 219 -5.42 -1.70 2.10
CA ALA A 219 -4.16 -1.93 2.79
C ALA A 219 -3.03 -1.04 2.23
N ASP A 220 -2.99 -0.85 0.90
CA ASP A 220 -2.04 0.06 0.24
C ASP A 220 -2.66 0.63 -1.04
N GLY A 221 -2.34 1.89 -1.37
CA GLY A 221 -2.81 2.54 -2.60
C GLY A 221 -3.96 3.52 -2.41
N HIS A 222 -4.07 4.19 -1.26
CA HIS A 222 -5.09 5.21 -0.98
C HIS A 222 -5.14 6.30 -2.06
N HIS A 223 -3.98 6.81 -2.52
CA HIS A 223 -3.92 7.78 -3.61
C HIS A 223 -4.40 7.20 -4.95
N ARG A 224 -4.12 5.91 -5.23
CA ARG A 224 -4.58 5.23 -6.45
C ARG A 224 -6.10 5.10 -6.49
N SER A 225 -6.72 4.76 -5.37
CA SER A 225 -8.19 4.71 -5.24
C SER A 225 -8.83 6.08 -5.40
N ALA A 226 -8.27 7.10 -4.73
CA ALA A 226 -8.78 8.47 -4.78
C ALA A 226 -8.68 9.06 -6.20
N SER A 227 -7.53 8.88 -6.89
CA SER A 227 -7.35 9.35 -8.26
C SER A 227 -8.24 8.62 -9.27
N SER A 228 -8.51 7.32 -9.07
CA SER A 228 -9.47 6.59 -9.89
C SER A 228 -10.90 7.11 -9.70
N ALA A 229 -11.25 7.58 -8.51
CA ALA A 229 -12.55 8.21 -8.26
C ALA A 229 -12.67 9.57 -8.96
N LEU A 230 -11.60 10.38 -8.98
CA LEU A 230 -11.56 11.62 -9.74
C LEU A 230 -11.67 11.36 -11.25
N LEU A 231 -10.87 10.43 -11.77
CA LEU A 231 -10.90 10.03 -13.18
C LEU A 231 -12.30 9.61 -13.62
N LYS A 232 -12.96 8.73 -12.84
CA LYS A 232 -14.33 8.32 -13.14
C LYS A 232 -15.26 9.52 -13.23
N LYS A 233 -15.21 10.43 -12.26
CA LYS A 233 -16.06 11.63 -12.23
C LYS A 233 -15.88 12.47 -13.48
N ASP A 234 -14.63 12.70 -13.92
CA ASP A 234 -14.31 13.54 -15.06
C ASP A 234 -14.72 12.87 -16.38
N LEU A 235 -14.35 11.58 -16.57
CA LEU A 235 -14.73 10.85 -17.78
C LEU A 235 -16.23 10.60 -17.88
N GLN A 236 -16.95 10.43 -16.77
CA GLN A 236 -18.40 10.34 -16.75
C GLN A 236 -19.05 11.67 -17.16
N ALA A 237 -18.49 12.80 -16.73
CA ALA A 237 -19.00 14.13 -17.12
C ALA A 237 -18.77 14.43 -18.61
N GLU A 238 -17.70 13.89 -19.19
CA GLU A 238 -17.36 14.04 -20.62
C GLU A 238 -18.15 13.08 -21.51
N ASN A 239 -18.58 11.93 -20.99
CA ASN A 239 -19.27 10.89 -21.75
C ASN A 239 -20.79 11.04 -21.69
N THR A 240 -21.38 11.68 -22.70
CA THR A 240 -22.82 11.86 -22.81
C THR A 240 -23.62 10.55 -22.97
N GLU A 241 -22.94 9.45 -23.35
CA GLU A 241 -23.54 8.12 -23.50
C GLU A 241 -23.17 7.16 -22.37
N HIS A 242 -22.82 7.67 -21.19
CA HIS A 242 -22.44 6.86 -20.04
C HIS A 242 -23.52 5.84 -19.65
N LYS A 243 -23.13 4.57 -19.59
CA LYS A 243 -24.01 3.42 -19.30
C LYS A 243 -23.71 2.75 -17.95
N GLY A 244 -22.64 3.16 -17.26
CA GLY A 244 -22.19 2.53 -16.01
C GLY A 244 -21.35 1.26 -16.19
N THR A 245 -21.13 0.82 -17.43
CA THR A 245 -20.35 -0.38 -17.76
C THR A 245 -18.95 -0.11 -18.24
N GLU A 246 -18.62 1.15 -18.46
CA GLU A 246 -17.32 1.62 -18.95
C GLU A 246 -16.22 1.25 -17.97
N ASN A 247 -15.02 0.99 -18.52
CA ASN A 247 -13.89 0.52 -17.72
C ASN A 247 -13.44 1.54 -16.67
N TYR A 248 -13.55 2.84 -16.91
CA TYR A 248 -13.22 3.86 -15.91
C TYR A 248 -14.12 3.86 -14.66
N ASN A 249 -15.21 3.06 -14.64
CA ASN A 249 -15.99 2.83 -13.42
C ASN A 249 -15.32 1.86 -12.44
N TYR A 250 -14.17 1.31 -12.80
CA TYR A 250 -13.42 0.33 -12.01
C TYR A 250 -11.95 0.70 -11.95
N PHE A 251 -11.26 0.22 -10.92
CA PHE A 251 -9.81 0.26 -10.83
C PHE A 251 -9.25 -1.13 -10.58
N MET A 252 -8.00 -1.35 -10.98
CA MET A 252 -7.33 -2.63 -10.73
C MET A 252 -6.99 -2.76 -9.26
N SER A 253 -7.35 -3.89 -8.67
CA SER A 253 -7.06 -4.22 -7.27
C SER A 253 -6.42 -5.60 -7.16
N TYR A 254 -5.63 -5.79 -6.11
CA TYR A 254 -5.18 -7.08 -5.63
C TYR A 254 -5.83 -7.34 -4.28
N LEU A 255 -6.75 -8.32 -4.25
CA LEU A 255 -7.54 -8.68 -3.09
C LEU A 255 -6.89 -9.87 -2.39
N ILE A 256 -6.60 -9.73 -1.10
CA ILE A 256 -5.87 -10.71 -0.30
C ILE A 256 -6.61 -10.96 1.03
N PRO A 257 -6.64 -12.19 1.57
CA PRO A 257 -7.19 -12.43 2.90
C PRO A 257 -6.35 -11.69 3.95
N GLU A 258 -7.00 -11.17 4.98
CA GLU A 258 -6.34 -10.34 5.99
C GLU A 258 -5.18 -11.06 6.71
N SER A 259 -5.30 -12.36 6.94
CA SER A 259 -4.22 -13.18 7.54
C SER A 259 -2.96 -13.29 6.67
N ASN A 260 -3.07 -13.03 5.38
CA ASN A 260 -1.94 -13.03 4.45
C ASN A 260 -1.24 -11.67 4.34
N LEU A 261 -1.68 -10.63 5.05
CA LEU A 261 -0.96 -9.37 5.13
C LEU A 261 0.12 -9.44 6.20
N LYS A 262 1.22 -8.77 5.93
CA LYS A 262 2.26 -8.53 6.92
C LYS A 262 2.40 -7.03 7.13
N ILE A 263 2.24 -6.61 8.37
CA ILE A 263 2.39 -5.22 8.78
C ILE A 263 3.70 -5.11 9.57
N SER A 264 4.53 -4.18 9.17
CA SER A 264 5.74 -3.78 9.90
C SER A 264 5.61 -2.32 10.32
N GLU A 265 6.31 -1.97 11.38
CA GLU A 265 6.38 -0.61 11.88
C GLU A 265 7.30 0.27 11.04
N PHE A 266 7.16 1.57 11.21
CA PHE A 266 8.17 2.53 10.86
C PHE A 266 8.83 3.06 12.14
N ASN A 267 10.13 2.85 12.30
CA ASN A 267 10.90 3.50 13.34
C ASN A 267 11.13 4.98 12.99
N ARG A 268 11.26 5.81 14.00
CA ARG A 268 11.41 7.26 13.88
C ARG A 268 12.76 7.71 14.40
N PHE A 269 13.36 8.62 13.66
CA PHE A 269 14.65 9.23 13.99
C PHE A 269 14.50 10.73 14.07
N ILE A 270 15.09 11.34 15.09
CA ILE A 270 15.02 12.78 15.30
C ILE A 270 16.43 13.35 15.36
N LYS A 271 16.67 14.43 14.63
CA LYS A 271 18.00 15.03 14.46
C LYS A 271 18.55 15.72 15.71
N ASP A 272 17.69 16.24 16.57
CA ASP A 272 18.06 16.99 17.76
C ASP A 272 16.99 16.89 18.84
N LEU A 273 17.32 17.26 20.07
CA LEU A 273 16.42 17.23 21.22
C LEU A 273 15.67 18.57 21.42
N ASN A 274 15.49 19.38 20.39
CA ASN A 274 14.76 20.65 20.47
C ASN A 274 15.37 21.66 21.46
N GLY A 275 16.69 21.63 21.60
CA GLY A 275 17.45 22.51 22.49
C GLY A 275 17.64 22.00 23.91
N TYR A 276 17.01 20.88 24.28
CA TYR A 276 17.24 20.26 25.59
C TYR A 276 18.57 19.53 25.67
N THR A 277 19.20 19.55 26.87
CA THR A 277 20.26 18.63 27.22
C THR A 277 19.71 17.20 27.36
N ASP A 278 20.59 16.20 27.39
CA ASP A 278 20.14 14.82 27.59
C ASP A 278 19.47 14.63 28.95
N GLU A 279 19.98 15.26 30.02
CA GLU A 279 19.41 15.21 31.38
C GLU A 279 18.03 15.87 31.44
N GLU A 280 17.85 17.04 30.82
CA GLU A 280 16.56 17.71 30.73
C GLU A 280 15.56 16.86 29.96
N PHE A 281 15.99 16.26 28.83
CA PHE A 281 15.15 15.40 28.03
C PHE A 281 14.66 14.18 28.82
N PHE A 282 15.54 13.48 29.55
CA PHE A 282 15.15 12.37 30.42
C PHE A 282 14.20 12.82 31.52
N SER A 283 14.48 13.93 32.19
CA SER A 283 13.62 14.47 33.25
C SER A 283 12.19 14.75 32.75
N ILE A 284 12.05 15.29 31.53
CA ILE A 284 10.74 15.52 30.91
C ILE A 284 10.07 14.19 30.54
N LEU A 285 10.79 13.23 29.96
CA LEU A 285 10.25 11.92 29.62
C LEU A 285 9.72 11.17 30.84
N GLU A 286 10.40 11.28 31.99
CA GLU A 286 10.00 10.64 33.23
C GLU A 286 8.68 11.14 33.78
N THR A 287 8.16 12.29 33.33
CA THR A 287 6.80 12.73 33.66
C THR A 287 5.72 11.77 33.15
N SER A 288 5.93 11.22 31.96
CA SER A 288 4.96 10.37 31.26
C SER A 288 5.36 8.90 31.16
N PHE A 289 6.64 8.58 31.31
CA PHE A 289 7.15 7.23 31.10
C PHE A 289 7.92 6.70 32.30
N ILE A 290 7.88 5.38 32.48
CA ILE A 290 8.84 4.63 33.28
C ILE A 290 9.98 4.28 32.33
N ILE A 291 11.20 4.75 32.65
CA ILE A 291 12.39 4.56 31.81
C ILE A 291 13.25 3.46 32.42
N LYS A 292 13.67 2.53 31.59
CA LYS A 292 14.63 1.48 31.94
C LYS A 292 15.81 1.49 30.98
N ASN A 293 17.00 1.70 31.50
CA ASN A 293 18.25 1.64 30.75
C ASN A 293 18.70 0.17 30.57
N HIS A 294 19.10 -0.21 29.37
CA HIS A 294 19.64 -1.52 29.01
C HIS A 294 21.11 -1.47 28.56
N GLY A 295 21.74 -0.30 28.63
CA GLY A 295 23.09 -0.07 28.12
C GLY A 295 23.18 -0.37 26.61
N SER A 296 24.21 -1.07 26.21
CA SER A 296 24.40 -1.48 24.81
C SER A 296 23.56 -2.69 24.37
N LEU A 297 22.79 -3.29 25.29
CA LEU A 297 21.95 -4.45 24.97
C LEU A 297 20.76 -4.03 24.12
N PHE A 298 20.71 -4.61 22.95
CA PHE A 298 19.60 -4.43 22.01
C PHE A 298 18.25 -4.81 22.64
N LYS A 299 17.28 -3.89 22.58
CA LYS A 299 15.96 -4.10 23.15
C LYS A 299 14.87 -3.64 22.20
N THR A 300 13.97 -4.56 21.81
CA THR A 300 12.74 -4.25 21.10
C THR A 300 11.56 -4.15 22.08
N PRO A 301 10.53 -3.35 21.77
CA PRO A 301 9.27 -3.37 22.52
C PRO A 301 8.65 -4.78 22.46
N ASN A 302 8.01 -5.20 23.55
CA ASN A 302 7.37 -6.51 23.61
C ASN A 302 5.87 -6.46 23.94
N LYS A 303 5.34 -5.28 24.17
CA LYS A 303 3.92 -5.02 24.44
C LYS A 303 3.52 -3.64 23.97
N LYS A 304 2.24 -3.43 23.74
CA LYS A 304 1.68 -2.11 23.40
C LYS A 304 2.00 -1.08 24.47
N HIS A 305 2.13 0.19 24.04
CA HIS A 305 2.47 1.35 24.88
C HIS A 305 3.87 1.27 25.50
N GLU A 306 4.73 0.44 24.95
CA GLU A 306 6.16 0.35 25.22
C GLU A 306 6.93 0.77 23.97
N PHE A 307 7.90 1.66 24.15
CA PHE A 307 8.79 2.12 23.07
C PHE A 307 10.22 1.75 23.39
N SER A 308 10.98 1.37 22.39
CA SER A 308 12.45 1.40 22.48
C SER A 308 12.94 2.79 22.12
N MET A 309 13.89 3.29 22.87
CA MET A 309 14.64 4.51 22.53
C MET A 309 16.12 4.18 22.46
N TYR A 310 16.81 4.72 21.45
CA TYR A 310 18.27 4.67 21.35
C TYR A 310 18.83 6.07 21.36
N LEU A 311 19.67 6.35 22.33
CA LEU A 311 20.28 7.67 22.57
C LEU A 311 21.69 7.47 23.14
N ASN A 312 22.69 8.19 22.63
CA ASN A 312 24.06 8.20 23.14
C ASN A 312 24.73 6.81 23.31
N GLY A 313 24.47 5.88 22.40
CA GLY A 313 25.07 4.54 22.45
C GLY A 313 24.30 3.54 23.32
N GLU A 314 23.20 3.93 23.97
CA GLU A 314 22.44 3.10 24.90
C GLU A 314 20.99 2.90 24.46
N PHE A 315 20.45 1.72 24.76
CA PHE A 315 19.05 1.38 24.58
C PHE A 315 18.26 1.58 25.86
N PHE A 316 17.09 2.16 25.71
CA PHE A 316 16.13 2.39 26.78
C PHE A 316 14.77 1.82 26.40
N THR A 317 14.02 1.35 27.38
CA THR A 317 12.58 1.07 27.25
C THR A 317 11.82 2.21 27.91
N LEU A 318 10.88 2.79 27.19
CA LEU A 318 9.92 3.79 27.66
C LEU A 318 8.56 3.13 27.79
N GLN A 319 8.11 2.85 29.02
CA GLN A 319 6.77 2.34 29.29
C GLN A 319 5.87 3.49 29.69
N LEU A 320 4.80 3.72 28.93
CA LEU A 320 3.79 4.74 29.25
C LEU A 320 3.19 4.47 30.64
N LYS A 321 3.18 5.48 31.51
CA LYS A 321 2.54 5.39 32.83
C LYS A 321 1.02 5.35 32.70
N ASN A 322 0.37 4.65 33.61
CA ASN A 322 -1.08 4.70 33.72
C ASN A 322 -1.53 6.14 34.05
N ASP A 323 -2.72 6.50 33.60
CA ASP A 323 -3.42 7.76 33.92
C ASP A 323 -2.76 9.07 33.42
N VAL A 324 -1.67 8.99 32.65
CA VAL A 324 -1.03 10.18 32.05
C VAL A 324 -1.49 10.45 30.61
N TYR A 325 -2.24 9.53 30.01
CA TYR A 325 -2.71 9.63 28.63
C TYR A 325 -4.17 9.23 28.50
N ASN A 326 -4.95 10.02 27.74
CA ASN A 326 -6.38 9.77 27.55
C ASN A 326 -6.63 9.04 26.22
N TYR A 327 -7.23 7.86 26.31
CA TYR A 327 -7.66 7.03 25.18
C TYR A 327 -9.11 7.39 24.80
N SER A 328 -9.28 8.41 23.94
CA SER A 328 -10.60 8.92 23.57
C SER A 328 -11.27 8.16 22.40
N ASP A 329 -10.48 7.53 21.55
CA ASP A 329 -10.92 6.87 20.33
C ASP A 329 -9.92 5.79 19.87
N ALA A 330 -10.21 5.11 18.76
CA ALA A 330 -9.33 4.08 18.21
C ALA A 330 -7.95 4.64 17.81
N LEU A 331 -7.90 5.88 17.29
CA LEU A 331 -6.64 6.51 16.88
C LEU A 331 -5.72 6.75 18.08
N SER A 332 -6.25 7.25 19.19
CA SER A 332 -5.50 7.56 20.41
C SER A 332 -4.86 6.33 21.06
N LYS A 333 -5.31 5.11 20.71
CA LYS A 333 -4.73 3.85 21.22
C LYS A 333 -3.47 3.42 20.45
N LEU A 334 -3.22 3.98 19.28
CA LEU A 334 -2.05 3.60 18.47
C LEU A 334 -0.74 4.09 19.08
N ASP A 335 0.26 3.22 19.14
CA ASP A 335 1.60 3.57 19.63
C ASP A 335 2.21 4.75 18.87
N THR A 336 1.93 4.84 17.57
CA THR A 336 2.36 5.96 16.72
C THR A 336 1.77 7.30 17.15
N GLU A 337 0.51 7.31 17.57
CA GLU A 337 -0.19 8.50 18.03
C GLU A 337 0.21 8.86 19.47
N ILE A 338 0.40 7.85 20.32
CA ILE A 338 0.92 8.03 21.67
C ILE A 338 2.29 8.68 21.63
N LEU A 339 3.22 8.14 20.83
CA LEU A 339 4.56 8.72 20.65
C LEU A 339 4.48 10.17 20.15
N TYR A 340 3.58 10.44 19.18
CA TYR A 340 3.37 11.79 18.67
C TYR A 340 2.89 12.76 19.72
N ARG A 341 1.83 12.41 20.47
CA ARG A 341 1.20 13.29 21.47
C ARG A 341 1.99 13.46 22.75
N THR A 342 2.85 12.49 23.09
CA THR A 342 3.60 12.53 24.36
C THR A 342 5.05 12.97 24.21
N ILE A 343 5.68 12.73 23.04
CA ILE A 343 7.11 13.02 22.84
C ILE A 343 7.32 13.94 21.64
N LEU A 344 6.89 13.51 20.41
CA LEU A 344 7.32 14.22 19.21
C LEU A 344 6.81 15.66 19.15
N GLN A 345 5.54 15.89 19.44
CA GLN A 345 4.92 17.20 19.38
C GLN A 345 5.28 18.06 20.60
N PRO A 346 4.99 17.64 21.86
CA PRO A 346 5.15 18.52 23.02
C PRO A 346 6.60 18.74 23.44
N ILE A 347 7.48 17.75 23.30
CA ILE A 347 8.87 17.82 23.76
C ILE A 347 9.79 18.21 22.60
N LEU A 348 9.71 17.45 21.50
CA LEU A 348 10.62 17.61 20.35
C LEU A 348 10.15 18.66 19.34
N GLY A 349 8.93 19.23 19.51
CA GLY A 349 8.41 20.31 18.67
C GLY A 349 8.08 19.86 17.24
N ILE A 350 7.92 18.56 16.97
CA ILE A 350 7.60 18.01 15.65
C ILE A 350 6.09 18.08 15.45
N LYS A 351 5.61 19.11 14.75
CA LYS A 351 4.16 19.32 14.49
C LYS A 351 3.69 18.70 13.18
N ASP A 352 4.55 18.66 12.17
CA ASP A 352 4.25 18.09 10.84
C ASP A 352 5.09 16.83 10.62
N LEU A 353 4.44 15.67 10.68
CA LEU A 353 5.09 14.37 10.52
C LEU A 353 5.47 14.05 9.07
N GLN A 354 4.95 14.81 8.07
CA GLN A 354 5.22 14.56 6.66
C GLN A 354 6.38 15.41 6.11
N ASN A 355 6.43 16.69 6.50
CA ASN A 355 7.30 17.67 5.86
C ASN A 355 8.39 18.23 6.79
N ASN A 356 8.45 17.77 8.05
CA ASN A 356 9.48 18.23 8.96
C ASN A 356 10.82 17.55 8.67
N ASN A 357 11.85 18.34 8.35
CA ASN A 357 13.19 17.83 8.02
C ASN A 357 14.01 17.33 9.22
N ARG A 358 13.50 17.49 10.45
CA ARG A 358 14.12 16.98 11.69
C ARG A 358 13.71 15.55 12.00
N ILE A 359 12.65 15.01 11.35
CA ILE A 359 12.22 13.62 11.53
C ILE A 359 12.56 12.77 10.31
N GLY A 360 13.09 11.59 10.55
CA GLY A 360 13.31 10.54 9.54
C GLY A 360 12.59 9.27 9.90
N TYR A 361 12.41 8.40 8.90
CA TYR A 361 11.69 7.13 9.02
C TYR A 361 12.48 6.01 8.38
N THR A 362 12.40 4.81 8.95
CA THR A 362 12.86 3.58 8.30
C THR A 362 11.84 2.47 8.48
N ASN A 363 11.70 1.66 7.44
CA ASN A 363 10.84 0.49 7.39
C ASN A 363 11.64 -0.79 7.14
N ASN A 364 12.92 -0.81 7.48
CA ASN A 364 13.79 -1.94 7.16
C ASN A 364 13.58 -3.09 8.14
N LYS A 365 13.53 -4.34 7.65
CA LYS A 365 13.42 -5.57 8.45
C LYS A 365 14.56 -5.77 9.48
N LEU A 366 15.62 -4.97 9.39
CA LEU A 366 16.75 -4.92 10.33
C LEU A 366 16.64 -3.72 11.29
N ASP A 367 15.48 -3.28 11.57
CA ASP A 367 15.06 -1.96 12.06
C ASP A 367 15.84 -1.40 13.25
N MET A 368 16.09 -2.22 14.26
CA MET A 368 16.80 -1.72 15.43
C MET A 368 18.30 -1.59 15.21
N LEU A 369 18.90 -2.36 14.28
CA LEU A 369 20.28 -2.16 13.85
C LEU A 369 20.40 -0.87 13.04
N SER A 370 19.41 -0.56 12.20
CA SER A 370 19.37 0.70 11.48
C SER A 370 19.17 1.89 12.43
N LEU A 371 18.39 1.70 13.50
CA LEU A 371 18.19 2.68 14.56
C LEU A 371 19.52 3.03 15.21
N LYS A 372 20.26 2.01 15.64
CA LYS A 372 21.61 2.16 16.19
C LYS A 372 22.55 2.85 15.18
N SER A 373 22.64 2.36 13.96
CA SER A 373 23.55 2.88 12.93
C SER A 373 23.31 4.35 12.60
N ASN A 374 22.04 4.77 12.47
CA ASN A 374 21.68 6.15 12.12
C ASN A 374 21.96 7.16 13.26
N VAL A 375 21.92 6.70 14.51
CA VAL A 375 22.28 7.54 15.65
C VAL A 375 23.79 7.56 15.85
N ASP A 376 24.46 6.41 15.80
CA ASP A 376 25.90 6.30 16.03
C ASP A 376 26.74 7.06 14.97
N ASN A 377 26.27 7.14 13.73
CA ASN A 377 26.95 7.92 12.67
C ASN A 377 26.68 9.43 12.74
N GLY A 378 25.89 9.89 13.72
CA GLY A 378 25.59 11.29 13.95
C GLY A 378 24.58 11.91 12.98
N THR A 379 23.93 11.11 12.13
CA THR A 379 22.86 11.59 11.24
C THR A 379 21.63 12.03 12.04
N PHE A 380 21.33 11.30 13.11
CA PHE A 380 20.25 11.59 14.05
C PHE A 380 20.75 11.55 15.50
N LYS A 381 20.07 12.27 16.39
CA LYS A 381 20.41 12.32 17.83
C LYS A 381 19.74 11.19 18.61
N VAL A 382 18.49 10.87 18.28
CA VAL A 382 17.69 9.87 18.98
C VAL A 382 16.83 9.08 18.00
N GLY A 383 16.62 7.80 18.30
CA GLY A 383 15.71 6.91 17.55
C GLY A 383 14.69 6.27 18.45
N PHE A 384 13.47 6.07 17.92
CA PHE A 384 12.35 5.42 18.59
C PHE A 384 11.84 4.23 17.79
N GLY A 385 11.74 3.07 18.45
CA GLY A 385 11.13 1.86 17.93
C GLY A 385 9.83 1.56 18.67
N MET A 386 8.89 0.93 17.95
CA MET A 386 7.58 0.54 18.47
C MET A 386 7.11 -0.77 17.87
N LEU A 387 6.03 -1.34 18.38
CA LEU A 387 5.38 -2.47 17.74
C LEU A 387 4.57 -2.04 16.51
N PRO A 388 4.45 -2.91 15.50
CA PRO A 388 3.55 -2.66 14.38
C PRO A 388 2.09 -2.58 14.87
N ILE A 389 1.27 -1.86 14.11
CA ILE A 389 -0.19 -1.92 14.31
C ILE A 389 -0.69 -3.30 13.91
N THR A 390 -1.82 -3.72 14.50
CA THR A 390 -2.50 -4.94 14.11
C THR A 390 -3.52 -4.68 12.99
N ILE A 391 -3.99 -5.76 12.37
CA ILE A 391 -5.07 -5.68 11.37
C ILE A 391 -6.36 -5.17 12.00
N GLU A 392 -6.65 -5.62 13.23
CA GLU A 392 -7.82 -5.19 13.99
C GLU A 392 -7.78 -3.68 14.27
N GLU A 393 -6.63 -3.16 14.73
CA GLU A 393 -6.45 -1.71 14.94
C GLU A 393 -6.66 -0.93 13.63
N MET A 394 -6.14 -1.43 12.52
CA MET A 394 -6.32 -0.81 11.21
C MET A 394 -7.80 -0.81 10.78
N LYS A 395 -8.52 -1.92 11.00
CA LYS A 395 -9.96 -2.03 10.73
C LYS A 395 -10.77 -1.09 11.63
N GLU A 396 -10.49 -1.05 12.95
CA GLU A 396 -11.16 -0.13 13.88
C GLU A 396 -11.03 1.33 13.45
N ILE A 397 -9.84 1.76 13.01
CA ILE A 397 -9.61 3.11 12.48
C ILE A 397 -10.45 3.37 11.22
N ALA A 398 -10.41 2.44 10.27
CA ALA A 398 -11.13 2.57 9.01
C ALA A 398 -12.66 2.58 9.21
N ASP A 399 -13.17 1.73 10.12
CA ASP A 399 -14.59 1.65 10.49
C ASP A 399 -15.09 2.91 11.18
N ALA A 400 -14.26 3.49 12.05
CA ALA A 400 -14.52 4.76 12.70
C ALA A 400 -14.33 5.97 11.76
N LYS A 401 -13.94 5.76 10.50
CA LYS A 401 -13.60 6.82 9.52
C LYS A 401 -12.52 7.79 10.00
N LEU A 402 -11.63 7.30 10.85
CA LEU A 402 -10.48 8.04 11.34
C LEU A 402 -9.30 7.89 10.38
N ILE A 403 -8.33 8.80 10.50
CA ILE A 403 -7.15 8.84 9.64
C ILE A 403 -5.90 8.69 10.50
N MET A 404 -5.10 7.68 10.22
CA MET A 404 -3.83 7.44 10.90
C MET A 404 -2.78 8.52 10.56
N PRO A 405 -1.84 8.77 11.48
CA PRO A 405 -0.66 9.56 11.17
C PRO A 405 0.12 8.95 9.98
N PRO A 406 0.86 9.78 9.23
CA PRO A 406 1.70 9.27 8.14
C PRO A 406 2.77 8.32 8.68
N LYS A 407 3.15 7.32 7.86
CA LYS A 407 4.16 6.33 8.22
C LYS A 407 3.81 5.55 9.51
N THR A 408 2.55 5.19 9.67
CA THR A 408 2.08 4.33 10.78
C THR A 408 2.33 2.85 10.48
N SER A 409 2.19 2.42 9.22
CA SER A 409 2.34 1.02 8.82
C SER A 409 3.14 0.88 7.53
N TYR A 410 3.96 -0.17 7.47
CA TYR A 410 4.54 -0.67 6.23
C TYR A 410 3.90 -2.03 5.92
N ILE A 411 3.14 -2.09 4.84
CA ILE A 411 2.34 -3.27 4.51
C ILE A 411 2.97 -4.04 3.36
N GLU A 412 3.09 -5.35 3.52
CA GLU A 412 3.46 -6.31 2.49
C GLU A 412 2.26 -7.22 2.16
N PRO A 413 2.15 -7.68 0.89
CA PRO A 413 3.17 -7.62 -0.15
C PRO A 413 3.21 -6.25 -0.85
N LYS A 414 4.40 -5.82 -1.27
CA LYS A 414 4.54 -4.76 -2.27
C LYS A 414 4.43 -5.38 -3.66
N LEU A 415 3.48 -4.87 -4.44
CA LEU A 415 3.16 -5.44 -5.74
C LEU A 415 4.17 -5.02 -6.81
N ARG A 416 4.22 -5.81 -7.89
CA ARG A 416 5.08 -5.52 -9.03
C ARG A 416 4.31 -4.76 -10.10
N SER A 417 4.98 -3.80 -10.73
CA SER A 417 4.46 -3.07 -11.88
C SER A 417 4.68 -3.89 -13.16
N GLY A 418 3.80 -3.74 -14.14
CA GLY A 418 3.93 -4.36 -15.45
C GLY A 418 3.60 -5.85 -15.50
N LEU A 419 3.01 -6.43 -14.44
CA LEU A 419 2.56 -7.82 -14.43
C LEU A 419 1.18 -7.99 -15.07
N THR A 420 0.28 -7.09 -14.73
CA THR A 420 -1.05 -6.92 -15.33
C THR A 420 -1.34 -5.43 -15.45
N MET A 421 -1.97 -5.01 -16.54
CA MET A 421 -2.45 -3.64 -16.74
C MET A 421 -3.95 -3.68 -17.03
N TYR A 422 -4.67 -2.72 -16.45
CA TYR A 422 -6.10 -2.52 -16.66
C TYR A 422 -6.33 -1.27 -17.51
N GLU A 423 -6.83 -1.44 -18.72
CA GLU A 423 -7.15 -0.33 -19.65
C GLU A 423 -8.59 0.15 -19.48
N PHE A 424 -8.82 1.47 -19.62
CA PHE A 424 -10.13 2.09 -19.53
C PHE A 424 -10.37 3.13 -20.62
#